data_7292491926920db47122631c7116320d
#
_entry.id   7292491926920db47122631c7116320d
#
_cell.length_a   1.000
_cell.length_b   1.000
_cell.length_c   1.000
_cell.angle_alpha   90.00
_cell.angle_beta   90.00
_cell.angle_gamma   90.00
#
_symmetry.space_group_name_H-M   'P 1'
#
loop_
_entity.id
_entity.type
_entity.pdbx_description
1 polymer ?
#
loop_
_entity_poly.entity_id
_entity_poly.type
_entity_poly.pdbx_seq_one_letter_code
_entity_poly.pdbx_strand_id
1 'polypeptide(L)'
;MNISLKKHNDNVFWFDLCPNDESKFISIYLVIDEKVSLIETGPACSHSNLVEGITKAGLTLDDIDYIIPTHIHLDHFGGGGHIMEVCQNAKALVHPKAYKHVSQIDSWWQGSRDFLGDIADLYGKPKPISESRLISADEGYELSLGKFTIKALHTPGHAPHHITWIYGNDAFVGDSAGLWYSELDQSFPVTPGYYRHDLAIESIEKMRGLDFDYLFYTHFGPRTATNVMSQTRDEFELWMKIVKEGINQKLTSKEILELLFQKRIGLLESDKNHGVHQGSTHLGTVEGMMNWIRRENEKR
;
A
#
# COMPACT_ATOMS: atom_id res chain seq x y z
N MET A 1 19.47 6.83 9.77
CA MET A 1 19.10 7.83 8.73
C MET A 1 18.30 8.95 9.39
N ASN A 2 18.27 10.17 8.86
CA ASN A 2 17.51 11.28 9.45
C ASN A 2 16.18 11.41 8.68
N ILE A 3 15.06 11.09 9.30
CA ILE A 3 13.71 11.23 8.70
C ILE A 3 13.46 12.69 8.31
N SER A 4 13.07 12.94 7.06
CA SER A 4 12.77 14.28 6.55
C SER A 4 11.26 14.44 6.39
N LEU A 5 10.65 15.20 7.28
CA LEU A 5 9.23 15.54 7.20
C LEU A 5 8.99 16.53 6.06
N LYS A 6 7.99 16.24 5.22
CA LYS A 6 7.55 17.09 4.12
C LYS A 6 6.10 17.53 4.36
N LYS A 7 5.81 18.79 4.10
CA LYS A 7 4.46 19.34 4.14
C LYS A 7 3.86 19.26 2.74
N HIS A 8 2.67 18.63 2.63
CA HIS A 8 1.90 18.66 1.39
C HIS A 8 0.95 19.88 1.38
N ASN A 9 0.14 19.99 2.43
CA ASN A 9 -0.74 21.15 2.66
C ASN A 9 -0.84 21.45 4.17
N ASP A 10 -1.79 22.27 4.60
CA ASP A 10 -1.89 22.64 6.02
C ASP A 10 -2.26 21.48 6.93
N ASN A 11 -2.91 20.45 6.42
CA ASN A 11 -3.39 19.31 7.19
C ASN A 11 -2.62 18.02 6.91
N VAL A 12 -1.95 17.89 5.74
CA VAL A 12 -1.30 16.64 5.33
C VAL A 12 0.21 16.80 5.29
N PHE A 13 0.89 15.98 6.06
CA PHE A 13 2.35 15.85 6.10
C PHE A 13 2.74 14.42 5.74
N TRP A 14 3.97 14.23 5.27
CA TRP A 14 4.45 12.90 4.93
C TRP A 14 5.96 12.79 5.06
N PHE A 15 6.45 11.57 5.16
CA PHE A 15 7.88 11.27 5.19
C PHE A 15 8.15 9.87 4.62
N ASP A 16 9.38 9.70 4.14
CA ASP A 16 9.91 8.39 3.77
C ASP A 16 10.31 7.64 5.06
N LEU A 17 9.73 6.47 5.27
CA LEU A 17 9.98 5.66 6.47
C LEU A 17 11.36 5.01 6.46
N CYS A 18 11.95 4.78 5.27
CA CYS A 18 13.25 4.14 5.06
C CYS A 18 13.43 2.82 5.84
N PRO A 19 12.58 1.80 5.63
CA PRO A 19 12.78 0.49 6.27
C PRO A 19 14.15 -0.08 5.91
N ASN A 20 14.89 -0.59 6.90
CA ASN A 20 16.23 -1.15 6.69
C ASN A 20 17.20 -0.21 5.92
N ASP A 21 17.06 1.11 6.13
CA ASP A 21 17.79 2.16 5.41
C ASP A 21 17.49 2.27 3.91
N GLU A 22 16.47 1.62 3.41
CA GLU A 22 16.02 1.72 2.02
C GLU A 22 15.12 2.94 1.82
N SER A 23 15.60 3.91 1.05
CA SER A 23 14.86 5.12 0.71
C SER A 23 13.87 4.91 -0.45
N LYS A 24 12.86 5.77 -0.54
CA LYS A 24 11.81 5.71 -1.57
C LYS A 24 11.07 4.37 -1.62
N PHE A 25 10.83 3.80 -0.43
CA PHE A 25 10.10 2.56 -0.31
C PHE A 25 8.70 2.77 0.28
N ILE A 26 8.61 3.29 1.51
CA ILE A 26 7.33 3.47 2.21
C ILE A 26 7.13 4.94 2.59
N SER A 27 6.09 5.55 2.07
CA SER A 27 5.61 6.87 2.48
C SER A 27 4.59 6.72 3.58
N ILE A 28 4.84 7.37 4.71
CA ILE A 28 3.91 7.51 5.82
C ILE A 28 3.26 8.88 5.74
N TYR A 29 1.95 8.96 6.02
CA TYR A 29 1.24 10.22 6.03
C TYR A 29 0.66 10.51 7.41
N LEU A 30 0.72 11.79 7.78
CA LEU A 30 0.06 12.34 8.97
C LEU A 30 -1.02 13.31 8.50
N VAL A 31 -2.26 13.04 8.89
CA VAL A 31 -3.37 13.98 8.73
C VAL A 31 -3.56 14.66 10.09
N ILE A 32 -3.24 15.95 10.15
CA ILE A 32 -3.32 16.78 11.37
C ILE A 32 -4.49 17.72 11.22
N ASP A 33 -5.58 17.42 11.90
CA ASP A 33 -6.82 18.19 11.99
C ASP A 33 -7.22 18.28 13.47
N GLU A 34 -8.48 18.44 13.85
CA GLU A 34 -8.94 18.31 15.26
C GLU A 34 -8.62 16.93 15.83
N LYS A 35 -8.58 15.91 14.96
CA LYS A 35 -8.09 14.56 15.22
C LYS A 35 -6.86 14.28 14.38
N VAL A 36 -5.87 13.65 15.00
CA VAL A 36 -4.62 13.30 14.34
C VAL A 36 -4.67 11.85 13.88
N SER A 37 -4.44 11.64 12.60
CA SER A 37 -4.45 10.31 11.99
C SER A 37 -3.10 9.98 11.36
N LEU A 38 -2.62 8.78 11.63
CA LEU A 38 -1.45 8.17 10.99
C LEU A 38 -1.93 7.21 9.90
N ILE A 39 -1.61 7.50 8.65
CA ILE A 39 -1.93 6.64 7.52
C ILE A 39 -0.69 5.79 7.21
N GLU A 40 -0.83 4.48 7.25
CA GLU A 40 0.19 3.45 7.22
C GLU A 40 1.09 3.45 8.46
N THR A 41 1.79 2.34 8.67
CA THR A 41 2.77 2.19 9.77
C THR A 41 4.12 1.66 9.28
N GLY A 42 4.14 1.11 8.07
CA GLY A 42 5.28 0.35 7.60
C GLY A 42 5.45 -1.00 8.32
N PRO A 43 6.56 -1.69 8.06
CA PRO A 43 6.92 -2.94 8.72
C PRO A 43 7.37 -2.73 10.17
N ALA A 44 7.34 -3.80 10.98
CA ALA A 44 7.69 -3.76 12.40
C ALA A 44 9.14 -3.30 12.65
N CYS A 45 10.07 -3.63 11.75
CA CYS A 45 11.48 -3.23 11.85
C CYS A 45 11.69 -1.71 11.81
N SER A 46 10.71 -0.94 11.30
CA SER A 46 10.80 0.52 11.12
C SER A 46 10.17 1.32 12.26
N HIS A 47 9.81 0.68 13.36
CA HIS A 47 9.12 1.34 14.49
C HIS A 47 9.84 2.60 14.98
N SER A 48 11.17 2.58 15.12
CA SER A 48 11.95 3.74 15.55
C SER A 48 11.88 4.91 14.57
N ASN A 49 11.93 4.63 13.28
CA ASN A 49 11.81 5.65 12.23
C ASN A 49 10.42 6.27 12.20
N LEU A 50 9.38 5.44 12.44
CA LEU A 50 7.99 5.91 12.53
C LEU A 50 7.81 6.88 13.71
N VAL A 51 8.33 6.53 14.89
CA VAL A 51 8.31 7.40 16.09
C VAL A 51 9.09 8.70 15.83
N GLU A 52 10.27 8.63 15.19
CA GLU A 52 11.04 9.82 14.81
C GLU A 52 10.24 10.74 13.87
N GLY A 53 9.56 10.18 12.85
CA GLY A 53 8.75 10.94 11.92
C GLY A 53 7.58 11.67 12.59
N ILE A 54 6.86 11.01 13.50
CA ILE A 54 5.79 11.59 14.31
C ILE A 54 6.34 12.74 15.17
N THR A 55 7.46 12.52 15.86
CA THR A 55 8.09 13.53 16.72
C THR A 55 8.54 14.77 15.91
N LYS A 56 9.07 14.56 14.69
CA LYS A 56 9.46 15.67 13.80
C LYS A 56 8.29 16.50 13.29
N ALA A 57 7.09 15.93 13.28
CA ALA A 57 5.87 16.70 13.02
C ALA A 57 5.44 17.57 14.20
N GLY A 58 6.18 17.57 15.31
CA GLY A 58 5.86 18.29 16.52
C GLY A 58 4.80 17.60 17.38
N LEU A 59 4.51 16.34 17.10
CA LEU A 59 3.51 15.52 17.81
C LEU A 59 4.17 14.64 18.86
N THR A 60 3.42 14.36 19.90
CA THR A 60 3.68 13.27 20.84
C THR A 60 2.91 12.02 20.37
N LEU A 61 3.26 10.85 20.91
CA LEU A 61 2.56 9.60 20.61
C LEU A 61 1.12 9.60 21.14
N ASP A 62 0.85 10.37 22.21
CA ASP A 62 -0.48 10.51 22.80
C ASP A 62 -1.42 11.40 21.97
N ASP A 63 -0.88 12.19 21.03
CA ASP A 63 -1.68 13.03 20.11
C ASP A 63 -2.31 12.21 18.98
N ILE A 64 -1.86 10.98 18.73
CA ILE A 64 -2.39 10.11 17.67
C ILE A 64 -3.75 9.55 18.12
N ASP A 65 -4.82 9.95 17.44
CA ASP A 65 -6.19 9.46 17.67
C ASP A 65 -6.48 8.20 16.84
N TYR A 66 -5.98 8.15 15.60
CA TYR A 66 -6.28 7.04 14.68
C TYR A 66 -5.06 6.55 13.93
N ILE A 67 -5.01 5.23 13.70
CA ILE A 67 -4.04 4.56 12.84
C ILE A 67 -4.82 3.86 11.74
N ILE A 68 -4.54 4.21 10.49
CA ILE A 68 -5.41 3.93 9.35
C ILE A 68 -4.59 3.31 8.22
N PRO A 69 -4.44 1.97 8.17
CA PRO A 69 -3.78 1.31 7.04
C PRO A 69 -4.69 1.27 5.82
N THR A 70 -4.10 1.26 4.63
CA THR A 70 -4.84 0.91 3.41
C THR A 70 -5.16 -0.58 3.36
N HIS A 71 -4.25 -1.41 3.81
CA HIS A 71 -4.41 -2.86 3.94
C HIS A 71 -3.37 -3.43 4.92
N ILE A 72 -3.39 -4.76 5.15
CA ILE A 72 -2.56 -5.36 6.20
C ILE A 72 -1.35 -6.15 5.68
N HIS A 73 -0.80 -5.89 4.50
CA HIS A 73 0.50 -6.46 4.18
C HIS A 73 1.56 -5.93 5.14
N LEU A 74 2.65 -6.70 5.35
CA LEU A 74 3.62 -6.40 6.41
C LEU A 74 4.30 -5.04 6.25
N ASP A 75 4.54 -4.62 5.03
CA ASP A 75 5.15 -3.35 4.67
C ASP A 75 4.21 -2.14 4.85
N HIS A 76 2.90 -2.38 5.00
CA HIS A 76 1.90 -1.34 5.28
C HIS A 76 1.50 -1.30 6.75
N PHE A 77 1.22 -2.46 7.37
CA PHE A 77 0.67 -2.53 8.73
C PHE A 77 1.40 -3.49 9.66
N GLY A 78 2.55 -4.04 9.28
CA GLY A 78 3.37 -4.90 10.14
C GLY A 78 3.78 -4.22 11.45
N GLY A 79 4.02 -2.90 11.41
CA GLY A 79 4.30 -2.05 12.56
C GLY A 79 3.08 -1.66 13.39
N GLY A 80 1.85 -1.95 12.93
CA GLY A 80 0.60 -1.49 13.53
C GLY A 80 0.47 -1.82 15.02
N GLY A 81 0.66 -3.07 15.41
CA GLY A 81 0.62 -3.47 16.83
C GLY A 81 1.72 -2.84 17.67
N HIS A 82 2.91 -2.63 17.07
CA HIS A 82 4.03 -2.00 17.77
C HIS A 82 3.76 -0.53 18.09
N ILE A 83 3.26 0.24 17.13
CA ILE A 83 2.94 1.66 17.35
C ILE A 83 1.73 1.82 18.26
N MET A 84 0.76 0.90 18.21
CA MET A 84 -0.40 0.90 19.10
C MET A 84 -0.01 0.67 20.58
N GLU A 85 1.10 0.01 20.87
CA GLU A 85 1.59 -0.16 22.26
C GLU A 85 2.00 1.17 22.89
N VAL A 86 2.50 2.11 22.07
CA VAL A 86 2.99 3.41 22.57
C VAL A 86 2.00 4.56 22.34
N CYS A 87 1.13 4.49 21.36
CA CYS A 87 0.03 5.43 21.12
C CYS A 87 -1.21 4.97 21.91
N GLN A 88 -1.24 5.23 23.23
CA GLN A 88 -2.24 4.65 24.14
C GLN A 88 -3.69 5.05 23.81
N ASN A 89 -3.90 6.25 23.24
CA ASN A 89 -5.23 6.78 22.91
C ASN A 89 -5.73 6.34 21.54
N ALA A 90 -4.84 5.87 20.67
CA ALA A 90 -5.18 5.58 19.28
C ALA A 90 -6.12 4.37 19.12
N LYS A 91 -6.97 4.43 18.10
CA LYS A 91 -7.73 3.29 17.56
C LYS A 91 -7.30 3.01 16.14
N ALA A 92 -7.27 1.74 15.73
CA ALA A 92 -6.94 1.37 14.37
C ALA A 92 -8.22 1.10 13.56
N LEU A 93 -8.32 1.74 12.38
CA LEU A 93 -9.41 1.52 11.42
C LEU A 93 -8.94 0.47 10.41
N VAL A 94 -9.62 -0.66 10.33
CA VAL A 94 -9.22 -1.75 9.44
C VAL A 94 -10.42 -2.28 8.64
N HIS A 95 -10.14 -2.82 7.46
CA HIS A 95 -11.16 -3.51 6.68
C HIS A 95 -11.76 -4.70 7.47
N PRO A 96 -13.08 -4.98 7.40
CA PRO A 96 -13.72 -6.08 8.13
C PRO A 96 -13.01 -7.43 7.95
N LYS A 97 -12.52 -7.74 6.74
CA LYS A 97 -11.76 -8.96 6.46
C LYS A 97 -10.38 -9.00 7.13
N ALA A 98 -9.81 -7.85 7.50
CA ALA A 98 -8.53 -7.77 8.19
C ALA A 98 -8.68 -7.87 9.72
N TYR A 99 -9.85 -7.54 10.25
CA TYR A 99 -10.11 -7.38 11.69
C TYR A 99 -9.58 -8.56 12.54
N LYS A 100 -9.95 -9.79 12.15
CA LYS A 100 -9.52 -10.98 12.88
C LYS A 100 -8.02 -11.26 12.72
N HIS A 101 -7.44 -10.94 11.57
CA HIS A 101 -6.02 -11.15 11.32
C HIS A 101 -5.14 -10.25 12.18
N VAL A 102 -5.55 -8.99 12.43
CA VAL A 102 -4.78 -8.06 13.26
C VAL A 102 -4.99 -8.27 14.74
N SER A 103 -6.10 -8.89 15.18
CA SER A 103 -6.31 -9.27 16.57
C SER A 103 -5.71 -10.64 16.93
N GLN A 104 -5.58 -11.55 15.93
CA GLN A 104 -5.07 -12.91 16.06
C GLN A 104 -4.01 -13.16 14.97
N ILE A 105 -2.79 -12.72 15.20
CA ILE A 105 -1.75 -12.55 14.18
C ILE A 105 -1.15 -13.84 13.61
N ASP A 106 -1.36 -15.01 14.20
CA ASP A 106 -0.60 -16.23 13.85
C ASP A 106 -0.83 -16.65 12.39
N SER A 107 -2.08 -16.62 11.92
CA SER A 107 -2.39 -16.94 10.52
C SER A 107 -1.88 -15.88 9.55
N TRP A 108 -1.93 -14.62 9.92
CA TRP A 108 -1.39 -13.51 9.14
C TRP A 108 0.13 -13.62 9.01
N TRP A 109 0.81 -13.83 10.13
CA TRP A 109 2.26 -14.00 10.15
C TRP A 109 2.71 -15.22 9.35
N GLN A 110 2.06 -16.37 9.54
CA GLN A 110 2.39 -17.57 8.78
C GLN A 110 2.19 -17.38 7.28
N GLY A 111 1.03 -16.83 6.86
CA GLY A 111 0.77 -16.55 5.45
C GLY A 111 1.76 -15.55 4.82
N SER A 112 2.21 -14.56 5.60
CA SER A 112 3.24 -13.62 5.16
C SER A 112 4.59 -14.30 4.97
N ARG A 113 4.99 -15.19 5.89
CA ARG A 113 6.24 -15.97 5.76
C ARG A 113 6.19 -16.94 4.58
N ASP A 114 5.06 -17.59 4.37
CA ASP A 114 4.90 -18.54 3.25
C ASP A 114 5.03 -17.83 1.89
N PHE A 115 4.62 -16.55 1.83
CA PHE A 115 4.69 -15.77 0.60
C PHE A 115 6.03 -15.02 0.42
N LEU A 116 6.51 -14.35 1.46
CA LEU A 116 7.69 -13.47 1.41
C LEU A 116 9.01 -14.18 1.75
N GLY A 117 8.96 -15.37 2.37
CA GLY A 117 10.15 -16.06 2.84
C GLY A 117 10.95 -15.21 3.85
N ASP A 118 12.26 -15.11 3.62
CA ASP A 118 13.20 -14.38 4.50
C ASP A 118 12.89 -12.88 4.59
N ILE A 119 12.19 -12.30 3.60
CA ILE A 119 11.78 -10.90 3.61
C ILE A 119 10.79 -10.65 4.76
N ALA A 120 9.91 -11.61 5.08
CA ALA A 120 9.01 -11.47 6.23
C ALA A 120 9.79 -11.34 7.54
N ASP A 121 10.87 -12.11 7.71
CA ASP A 121 11.71 -12.04 8.91
C ASP A 121 12.47 -10.70 8.99
N LEU A 122 12.89 -10.12 7.85
CA LEU A 122 13.48 -8.78 7.78
C LEU A 122 12.48 -7.67 8.17
N TYR A 123 11.21 -7.81 7.76
CA TYR A 123 10.15 -6.86 8.15
C TYR A 123 9.77 -6.97 9.63
N GLY A 124 9.97 -8.14 10.21
CA GLY A 124 9.69 -8.43 11.61
C GLY A 124 8.24 -8.88 11.85
N LYS A 125 8.08 -9.67 12.92
CA LYS A 125 6.77 -10.21 13.31
C LYS A 125 5.84 -9.09 13.79
N PRO A 126 4.60 -8.99 13.28
CA PRO A 126 3.61 -8.04 13.80
C PRO A 126 3.21 -8.40 15.24
N LYS A 127 2.60 -7.44 15.95
CA LYS A 127 1.98 -7.65 17.25
C LYS A 127 0.46 -7.59 17.15
N PRO A 128 -0.28 -8.36 17.98
CA PRO A 128 -1.73 -8.31 17.98
C PRO A 128 -2.25 -6.98 18.54
N ILE A 129 -3.39 -6.53 18.00
CA ILE A 129 -4.11 -5.35 18.49
C ILE A 129 -5.37 -5.81 19.20
N SER A 130 -5.62 -5.29 20.43
CA SER A 130 -6.83 -5.57 21.18
C SER A 130 -8.08 -5.16 20.37
N GLU A 131 -9.08 -6.02 20.32
CA GLU A 131 -10.35 -5.77 19.61
C GLU A 131 -11.05 -4.49 20.10
N SER A 132 -10.89 -4.12 21.38
CA SER A 132 -11.43 -2.88 21.94
C SER A 132 -10.83 -1.61 21.32
N ARG A 133 -9.70 -1.74 20.65
CA ARG A 133 -8.98 -0.65 19.96
C ARG A 133 -9.08 -0.74 18.44
N LEU A 134 -9.88 -1.69 17.92
CA LEU A 134 -10.14 -1.85 16.48
C LEU A 134 -11.50 -1.27 16.11
N ILE A 135 -11.54 -0.60 14.97
CA ILE A 135 -12.75 -0.13 14.30
C ILE A 135 -12.83 -0.84 12.96
N SER A 136 -13.93 -1.55 12.73
CA SER A 136 -14.22 -2.14 11.43
C SER A 136 -14.75 -1.08 10.48
N ALA A 137 -14.04 -0.81 9.39
CA ALA A 137 -14.42 0.16 8.39
C ALA A 137 -15.05 -0.53 7.17
N ASP A 138 -16.38 -0.61 7.18
CA ASP A 138 -17.17 -1.12 6.07
C ASP A 138 -17.11 -0.17 4.86
N GLU A 139 -17.56 -0.64 3.69
CA GLU A 139 -17.68 0.20 2.49
C GLU A 139 -18.48 1.47 2.81
N GLY A 140 -17.89 2.63 2.49
CA GLY A 140 -18.51 3.92 2.74
C GLY A 140 -18.47 4.38 4.20
N TYR A 141 -17.76 3.69 5.12
CA TYR A 141 -17.55 4.15 6.49
C TYR A 141 -16.93 5.56 6.49
N GLU A 142 -17.48 6.44 7.31
CA GLU A 142 -17.03 7.82 7.43
C GLU A 142 -16.66 8.15 8.88
N LEU A 143 -15.53 8.84 9.04
CA LEU A 143 -15.04 9.33 10.33
C LEU A 143 -14.68 10.81 10.21
N SER A 144 -15.29 11.66 11.03
CA SER A 144 -14.90 13.07 11.10
C SER A 144 -13.54 13.21 11.80
N LEU A 145 -12.63 13.95 11.17
CA LEU A 145 -11.33 14.32 11.75
C LEU A 145 -11.30 15.79 12.18
N GLY A 146 -12.39 16.52 11.98
CA GLY A 146 -12.56 17.95 12.24
C GLY A 146 -13.06 18.66 11.00
N LYS A 147 -12.18 19.36 10.29
CA LYS A 147 -12.51 20.11 9.06
C LYS A 147 -12.99 19.19 7.94
N PHE A 148 -12.40 18.02 7.84
CA PHE A 148 -12.75 17.03 6.83
C PHE A 148 -13.12 15.69 7.47
N THR A 149 -13.79 14.87 6.66
CA THR A 149 -14.10 13.50 6.98
C THR A 149 -13.17 12.58 6.20
N ILE A 150 -12.66 11.51 6.82
CA ILE A 150 -12.01 10.41 6.09
C ILE A 150 -13.05 9.33 5.80
N LYS A 151 -13.07 8.85 4.55
CA LYS A 151 -14.07 7.89 4.06
C LYS A 151 -13.41 6.65 3.47
N ALA A 152 -13.92 5.47 3.82
CA ALA A 152 -13.49 4.20 3.29
C ALA A 152 -14.13 3.92 1.92
N LEU A 153 -13.29 3.67 0.91
CA LEU A 153 -13.67 3.12 -0.39
C LEU A 153 -12.99 1.77 -0.54
N HIS A 154 -13.76 0.67 -0.52
CA HIS A 154 -13.16 -0.64 -0.70
C HIS A 154 -12.66 -0.82 -2.14
N THR A 155 -11.38 -1.10 -2.28
CA THR A 155 -10.66 -1.25 -3.55
C THR A 155 -9.92 -2.59 -3.60
N PRO A 156 -10.66 -3.73 -3.58
CA PRO A 156 -10.04 -5.04 -3.65
C PRO A 156 -9.40 -5.27 -5.02
N GLY A 157 -8.49 -6.23 -5.07
CA GLY A 157 -7.75 -6.64 -6.29
C GLY A 157 -6.32 -6.96 -5.94
N HIS A 158 -5.56 -5.98 -5.45
CA HIS A 158 -4.26 -6.20 -4.82
C HIS A 158 -4.40 -7.10 -3.59
N ALA A 159 -5.29 -6.72 -2.67
CA ALA A 159 -5.65 -7.51 -1.50
C ALA A 159 -7.16 -7.50 -1.27
N PRO A 160 -7.75 -8.58 -0.69
CA PRO A 160 -9.20 -8.65 -0.45
C PRO A 160 -9.68 -7.70 0.66
N HIS A 161 -8.75 -7.12 1.41
CA HIS A 161 -8.96 -6.20 2.54
C HIS A 161 -8.37 -4.82 2.25
N HIS A 162 -8.27 -4.42 0.98
CA HIS A 162 -7.73 -3.11 0.61
C HIS A 162 -8.80 -2.03 0.67
N ILE A 163 -8.44 -0.89 1.26
CA ILE A 163 -9.24 0.34 1.35
C ILE A 163 -8.42 1.48 0.74
N THR A 164 -9.01 2.22 -0.18
CA THR A 164 -8.56 3.57 -0.52
C THR A 164 -9.25 4.53 0.45
N TRP A 165 -8.49 5.38 1.12
CA TRP A 165 -9.05 6.35 2.06
C TRP A 165 -9.18 7.72 1.42
N ILE A 166 -10.40 8.26 1.38
CA ILE A 166 -10.71 9.57 0.80
C ILE A 166 -10.73 10.61 1.91
N TYR A 167 -9.98 11.70 1.75
CA TYR A 167 -9.92 12.84 2.66
C TYR A 167 -10.10 14.15 1.88
N GLY A 168 -11.27 14.76 1.97
CA GLY A 168 -11.64 15.87 1.09
C GLY A 168 -11.65 15.43 -0.38
N ASN A 169 -10.85 16.10 -1.22
CA ASN A 169 -10.65 15.75 -2.62
C ASN A 169 -9.37 14.92 -2.86
N ASP A 170 -8.74 14.43 -1.81
CA ASP A 170 -7.52 13.63 -1.90
C ASP A 170 -7.80 12.16 -1.57
N ALA A 171 -6.94 11.25 -2.05
CA ALA A 171 -7.07 9.83 -1.76
C ALA A 171 -5.73 9.17 -1.40
N PHE A 172 -5.70 8.44 -0.28
CA PHE A 172 -4.61 7.53 0.08
C PHE A 172 -4.89 6.18 -0.59
N VAL A 173 -4.18 5.92 -1.69
CA VAL A 173 -4.51 4.83 -2.62
C VAL A 173 -3.83 3.51 -2.31
N GLY A 174 -2.83 3.52 -1.40
CA GLY A 174 -2.04 2.31 -1.13
C GLY A 174 -1.56 1.67 -2.42
N ASP A 175 -1.82 0.37 -2.55
CA ASP A 175 -1.42 -0.46 -3.69
C ASP A 175 -2.50 -0.66 -4.74
N SER A 176 -3.71 -0.12 -4.52
CA SER A 176 -4.81 -0.25 -5.49
C SER A 176 -4.52 0.47 -6.81
N ALA A 177 -3.66 1.50 -6.77
CA ALA A 177 -3.18 2.24 -7.95
C ALA A 177 -1.73 1.85 -8.35
N GLY A 178 -1.16 0.80 -7.75
CA GLY A 178 0.21 0.33 -8.01
C GLY A 178 1.30 1.13 -7.32
N LEU A 179 2.52 1.00 -7.82
CA LEU A 179 3.73 1.70 -7.35
C LEU A 179 3.95 2.94 -8.22
N TRP A 180 4.19 4.09 -7.60
CA TRP A 180 4.44 5.35 -8.30
C TRP A 180 5.93 5.63 -8.52
N TYR A 181 6.32 5.75 -9.78
CA TYR A 181 7.68 6.11 -10.21
C TYR A 181 7.68 7.53 -10.77
N SER A 182 8.08 8.49 -9.96
CA SER A 182 8.06 9.91 -10.32
C SER A 182 8.95 10.24 -11.52
N GLU A 183 10.04 9.51 -11.69
CA GLU A 183 10.99 9.67 -12.78
C GLU A 183 10.40 9.30 -14.15
N LEU A 184 9.40 8.43 -14.15
CA LEU A 184 8.71 7.95 -15.36
C LEU A 184 7.33 8.58 -15.54
N ASP A 185 6.87 9.35 -14.54
CA ASP A 185 5.47 9.84 -14.45
C ASP A 185 4.44 8.71 -14.64
N GLN A 186 4.73 7.52 -14.09
CA GLN A 186 3.96 6.31 -14.32
C GLN A 186 3.79 5.48 -13.05
N SER A 187 2.60 4.88 -12.88
CA SER A 187 2.35 3.85 -11.88
C SER A 187 2.38 2.47 -12.52
N PHE A 188 2.98 1.50 -11.83
CA PHE A 188 3.08 0.11 -12.28
C PHE A 188 2.35 -0.83 -11.32
N PRO A 189 1.74 -1.91 -11.82
CA PRO A 189 1.04 -2.85 -10.96
C PRO A 189 1.96 -3.48 -9.92
N VAL A 190 1.40 -3.76 -8.74
CA VAL A 190 1.97 -4.60 -7.71
C VAL A 190 0.95 -5.67 -7.35
N THR A 191 1.31 -6.95 -7.48
CA THR A 191 0.33 -8.03 -7.36
C THR A 191 0.89 -9.18 -6.52
N PRO A 192 0.34 -9.42 -5.32
CA PRO A 192 0.69 -10.58 -4.51
C PRO A 192 0.08 -11.88 -5.06
N GLY A 193 0.42 -13.02 -4.46
CA GLY A 193 -0.03 -14.33 -4.92
C GLY A 193 -1.55 -14.53 -5.03
N TYR A 194 -2.35 -13.81 -4.24
CA TYR A 194 -3.83 -13.87 -4.26
C TYR A 194 -4.48 -12.75 -5.07
N TYR A 195 -3.71 -12.08 -5.93
CA TYR A 195 -4.19 -11.02 -6.80
C TYR A 195 -5.44 -11.41 -7.61
N ARG A 196 -6.36 -10.44 -7.79
CA ARG A 196 -7.58 -10.53 -8.59
C ARG A 196 -7.61 -9.38 -9.59
N HIS A 197 -7.25 -9.67 -10.84
CA HIS A 197 -7.17 -8.66 -11.90
C HIS A 197 -8.52 -8.00 -12.19
N ASP A 198 -9.58 -8.78 -12.25
CA ASP A 198 -10.95 -8.31 -12.45
C ASP A 198 -11.34 -7.27 -11.39
N LEU A 199 -11.12 -7.58 -10.11
CA LEU A 199 -11.42 -6.66 -9.01
C LEU A 199 -10.47 -5.44 -8.99
N ALA A 200 -9.21 -5.60 -9.41
CA ALA A 200 -8.28 -4.48 -9.49
C ALA A 200 -8.73 -3.46 -10.56
N ILE A 201 -9.14 -3.93 -11.73
CA ILE A 201 -9.68 -3.06 -12.79
C ILE A 201 -10.98 -2.40 -12.35
N GLU A 202 -11.91 -3.13 -11.71
CA GLU A 202 -13.13 -2.55 -11.14
C GLU A 202 -12.82 -1.46 -10.10
N SER A 203 -11.84 -1.68 -9.23
CA SER A 203 -11.39 -0.71 -8.22
C SER A 203 -10.78 0.54 -8.85
N ILE A 204 -9.96 0.39 -9.89
CA ILE A 204 -9.38 1.52 -10.64
C ILE A 204 -10.50 2.32 -11.33
N GLU A 205 -11.49 1.65 -11.96
CA GLU A 205 -12.63 2.31 -12.60
C GLU A 205 -13.50 3.06 -11.58
N LYS A 206 -13.70 2.48 -10.39
CA LYS A 206 -14.42 3.10 -9.28
C LYS A 206 -13.72 4.39 -8.83
N MET A 207 -12.39 4.36 -8.66
CA MET A 207 -11.59 5.56 -8.33
C MET A 207 -11.58 6.57 -9.48
N ARG A 208 -11.52 6.12 -10.74
CA ARG A 208 -11.57 6.99 -11.93
C ARG A 208 -12.87 7.79 -12.04
N GLY A 209 -13.97 7.25 -11.51
CA GLY A 209 -15.26 7.94 -11.43
C GLY A 209 -15.34 9.05 -10.37
N LEU A 210 -14.27 9.23 -9.59
CA LEU A 210 -14.16 10.25 -8.55
C LEU A 210 -13.15 11.33 -8.98
N ASP A 211 -13.41 12.56 -8.57
CA ASP A 211 -12.59 13.72 -8.95
C ASP A 211 -11.63 14.03 -7.79
N PHE A 212 -10.41 13.50 -7.88
CA PHE A 212 -9.35 13.73 -6.89
C PHE A 212 -8.40 14.83 -7.36
N ASP A 213 -7.92 15.63 -6.40
CA ASP A 213 -6.84 16.60 -6.62
C ASP A 213 -5.48 15.88 -6.54
N TYR A 214 -5.28 15.08 -5.50
CA TYR A 214 -4.05 14.32 -5.26
C TYR A 214 -4.33 12.87 -4.91
N LEU A 215 -3.38 12.01 -5.30
CA LEU A 215 -3.28 10.62 -4.88
C LEU A 215 -2.01 10.46 -4.03
N PHE A 216 -2.17 9.89 -2.86
CA PHE A 216 -1.10 9.60 -1.91
C PHE A 216 -0.76 8.12 -1.98
N TYR A 217 0.36 7.82 -2.62
CA TYR A 217 0.86 6.46 -2.75
C TYR A 217 1.68 6.07 -1.53
N THR A 218 1.52 4.86 -1.05
CA THR A 218 2.46 4.29 -0.07
C THR A 218 3.81 4.07 -0.72
N HIS A 219 3.83 3.64 -1.98
CA HIS A 219 4.99 3.46 -2.84
C HIS A 219 4.91 4.35 -4.11
N PHE A 220 5.31 5.61 -4.25
CA PHE A 220 5.99 6.48 -3.34
C PHE A 220 5.50 7.92 -3.49
N GLY A 221 4.89 8.43 -2.44
CA GLY A 221 4.62 9.86 -2.25
C GLY A 221 3.36 10.39 -2.92
N PRO A 222 3.11 11.71 -2.80
CA PRO A 222 1.97 12.37 -3.41
C PRO A 222 2.16 12.60 -4.92
N ARG A 223 1.06 12.46 -5.67
CA ARG A 223 0.97 12.74 -7.10
C ARG A 223 -0.32 13.50 -7.39
N THR A 224 -0.30 14.47 -8.32
CA THR A 224 -1.53 15.06 -8.87
C THR A 224 -2.36 13.99 -9.56
N ALA A 225 -3.69 14.00 -9.38
CA ALA A 225 -4.56 12.92 -9.84
C ALA A 225 -4.94 13.01 -11.34
N THR A 226 -4.57 14.09 -12.03
CA THR A 226 -4.97 14.33 -13.44
C THR A 226 -4.58 13.16 -14.35
N ASN A 227 -5.58 12.51 -14.96
CA ASN A 227 -5.44 11.36 -15.86
C ASN A 227 -4.78 10.10 -15.29
N VAL A 228 -4.42 10.08 -14.00
CA VAL A 228 -3.66 8.99 -13.38
C VAL A 228 -4.41 7.67 -13.45
N MET A 229 -5.69 7.64 -13.09
CA MET A 229 -6.45 6.39 -13.06
C MET A 229 -6.60 5.76 -14.46
N SER A 230 -6.72 6.56 -15.51
CA SER A 230 -6.73 6.04 -16.89
C SER A 230 -5.37 5.45 -17.27
N GLN A 231 -4.28 6.15 -16.97
CA GLN A 231 -2.92 5.65 -17.20
C GLN A 231 -2.65 4.37 -16.41
N THR A 232 -3.05 4.32 -15.14
CA THR A 232 -2.91 3.14 -14.28
C THR A 232 -3.66 1.95 -14.85
N ARG A 233 -4.92 2.13 -15.27
CA ARG A 233 -5.72 1.09 -15.90
C ARG A 233 -5.03 0.52 -17.15
N ASP A 234 -4.61 1.41 -18.04
CA ASP A 234 -3.96 1.00 -19.30
C ASP A 234 -2.66 0.23 -19.04
N GLU A 235 -1.92 0.60 -17.99
CA GLU A 235 -0.70 -0.11 -17.59
C GLU A 235 -1.00 -1.49 -17.01
N PHE A 236 -2.00 -1.63 -16.15
CA PHE A 236 -2.43 -2.92 -15.59
C PHE A 236 -2.89 -3.88 -16.69
N GLU A 237 -3.67 -3.38 -17.67
CA GLU A 237 -4.11 -4.18 -18.82
C GLU A 237 -2.93 -4.56 -19.75
N LEU A 238 -1.98 -3.66 -19.96
CA LEU A 238 -0.79 -3.94 -20.76
C LEU A 238 0.05 -5.07 -20.12
N TRP A 239 0.32 -4.99 -18.81
CA TRP A 239 1.06 -6.03 -18.10
C TRP A 239 0.35 -7.36 -18.18
N MET A 240 -0.96 -7.38 -17.94
CA MET A 240 -1.78 -8.58 -18.04
C MET A 240 -1.73 -9.19 -19.46
N LYS A 241 -1.77 -8.35 -20.49
CA LYS A 241 -1.63 -8.79 -21.88
C LYS A 241 -0.28 -9.45 -22.14
N ILE A 242 0.82 -8.81 -21.71
CA ILE A 242 2.19 -9.34 -21.89
C ILE A 242 2.35 -10.67 -21.14
N VAL A 243 1.84 -10.76 -19.91
CA VAL A 243 1.88 -12.02 -19.13
C VAL A 243 1.10 -13.14 -19.83
N LYS A 244 -0.10 -12.86 -20.36
CA LYS A 244 -0.87 -13.84 -21.14
C LYS A 244 -0.12 -14.31 -22.40
N GLU A 245 0.47 -13.38 -23.13
CA GLU A 245 1.28 -13.70 -24.33
C GLU A 245 2.49 -14.57 -23.97
N GLY A 246 3.20 -14.24 -22.86
CA GLY A 246 4.34 -15.03 -22.37
C GLY A 246 3.95 -16.45 -21.94
N ILE A 247 2.83 -16.62 -21.23
CA ILE A 247 2.31 -17.94 -20.87
C ILE A 247 2.03 -18.79 -22.13
N ASN A 248 1.40 -18.20 -23.15
CA ASN A 248 1.10 -18.89 -24.41
C ASN A 248 2.38 -19.33 -25.15
N GLN A 249 3.47 -18.57 -25.00
CA GLN A 249 4.80 -18.90 -25.52
C GLN A 249 5.61 -19.80 -24.59
N LYS A 250 5.04 -20.24 -23.45
CA LYS A 250 5.67 -21.09 -22.43
C LYS A 250 6.92 -20.45 -21.79
N LEU A 251 6.95 -19.12 -21.69
CA LEU A 251 8.02 -18.39 -21.04
C LEU A 251 7.92 -18.51 -19.52
N THR A 252 9.07 -18.47 -18.87
CA THR A 252 9.19 -18.36 -17.40
C THR A 252 8.81 -16.95 -16.92
N SER A 253 8.53 -16.80 -15.62
CA SER A 253 8.24 -15.47 -15.02
C SER A 253 9.38 -14.48 -15.25
N LYS A 254 10.65 -14.93 -15.23
CA LYS A 254 11.83 -14.10 -15.50
C LYS A 254 11.88 -13.62 -16.95
N GLU A 255 11.65 -14.51 -17.91
CA GLU A 255 11.61 -14.15 -19.34
C GLU A 255 10.47 -13.18 -19.66
N ILE A 256 9.30 -13.34 -19.00
CA ILE A 256 8.18 -12.40 -19.12
C ILE A 256 8.56 -11.02 -18.53
N LEU A 257 9.24 -11.00 -17.38
CA LEU A 257 9.74 -9.76 -16.78
C LEU A 257 10.73 -9.05 -17.70
N GLU A 258 11.64 -9.77 -18.34
CA GLU A 258 12.57 -9.21 -19.33
C GLU A 258 11.83 -8.56 -20.51
N LEU A 259 10.75 -9.18 -21.01
CA LEU A 259 9.90 -8.59 -22.05
C LEU A 259 9.22 -7.30 -21.55
N LEU A 260 8.78 -7.24 -20.32
CA LEU A 260 8.20 -6.04 -19.71
C LEU A 260 9.22 -4.90 -19.65
N PHE A 261 10.44 -5.17 -19.18
CA PHE A 261 11.51 -4.18 -19.16
C PHE A 261 11.90 -3.68 -20.55
N GLN A 262 11.90 -4.54 -21.56
CA GLN A 262 12.14 -4.13 -22.95
C GLN A 262 11.03 -3.21 -23.49
N LYS A 263 9.78 -3.44 -23.09
CA LYS A 263 8.61 -2.63 -23.52
C LYS A 263 8.44 -1.34 -22.69
N ARG A 264 9.01 -1.29 -21.49
CA ARG A 264 8.98 -0.14 -20.57
C ARG A 264 10.39 0.38 -20.35
N ILE A 265 10.87 1.18 -21.32
CA ILE A 265 12.20 1.80 -21.27
C ILE A 265 12.30 2.66 -20.00
N GLY A 266 13.38 2.50 -19.26
CA GLY A 266 13.65 3.21 -18.02
C GLY A 266 13.10 2.52 -16.76
N LEU A 267 12.13 1.58 -16.85
CA LEU A 267 11.58 0.92 -15.67
C LEU A 267 12.66 0.18 -14.88
N LEU A 268 13.53 -0.58 -15.52
CA LEU A 268 14.64 -1.31 -14.87
C LEU A 268 15.62 -0.36 -14.18
N GLU A 269 15.87 0.81 -14.75
CA GLU A 269 16.77 1.80 -14.17
C GLU A 269 16.12 2.54 -13.00
N SER A 270 14.85 2.91 -13.16
CA SER A 270 14.08 3.56 -12.09
C SER A 270 13.86 2.61 -10.91
N ASP A 271 13.64 1.32 -11.15
CA ASP A 271 13.49 0.29 -10.12
C ASP A 271 14.72 0.20 -9.19
N LYS A 272 15.93 0.41 -9.72
CA LYS A 272 17.16 0.46 -8.92
C LYS A 272 17.24 1.65 -7.97
N ASN A 273 16.48 2.70 -8.23
CA ASN A 273 16.46 3.93 -7.42
C ASN A 273 15.35 3.91 -6.35
N HIS A 274 14.48 2.91 -6.38
CA HIS A 274 13.44 2.68 -5.39
C HIS A 274 13.87 1.55 -4.46
N GLY A 275 13.65 1.70 -3.16
CA GLY A 275 13.97 0.69 -2.13
C GLY A 275 13.10 -0.55 -2.17
N VAL A 276 12.28 -0.69 -3.20
CA VAL A 276 11.53 -1.91 -3.49
C VAL A 276 12.52 -2.94 -3.98
N HIS A 277 12.82 -3.96 -3.18
CA HIS A 277 13.78 -5.05 -3.41
C HIS A 277 14.02 -5.37 -4.89
N GLN A 278 15.01 -4.72 -5.45
CA GLN A 278 15.47 -4.65 -6.85
C GLN A 278 15.00 -5.82 -7.74
N GLY A 279 13.97 -5.58 -8.56
CA GLY A 279 13.41 -6.56 -9.47
C GLY A 279 12.54 -7.66 -8.85
N SER A 280 12.62 -7.91 -7.53
CA SER A 280 11.81 -8.95 -6.87
C SER A 280 10.32 -8.61 -6.84
N THR A 281 9.98 -7.33 -6.68
CA THR A 281 8.60 -6.86 -6.67
C THR A 281 7.94 -7.02 -8.04
N HIS A 282 8.63 -6.64 -9.11
CA HIS A 282 8.09 -6.82 -10.45
C HIS A 282 8.05 -8.29 -10.86
N LEU A 283 9.01 -9.12 -10.41
CA LEU A 283 8.95 -10.57 -10.60
C LEU A 283 7.74 -11.15 -9.86
N GLY A 284 7.53 -10.78 -8.60
CA GLY A 284 6.36 -11.17 -7.82
C GLY A 284 5.05 -10.72 -8.48
N THR A 285 5.05 -9.54 -9.11
CA THR A 285 3.91 -9.02 -9.89
C THR A 285 3.60 -9.93 -11.07
N VAL A 286 4.59 -10.30 -11.87
CA VAL A 286 4.41 -11.24 -12.99
C VAL A 286 3.86 -12.58 -12.47
N GLU A 287 4.41 -13.11 -11.40
CA GLU A 287 3.98 -14.37 -10.79
C GLU A 287 2.55 -14.30 -10.23
N GLY A 288 2.17 -13.19 -9.59
CA GLY A 288 0.81 -12.94 -9.13
C GLY A 288 -0.20 -12.95 -10.27
N MET A 289 0.12 -12.28 -11.39
CA MET A 289 -0.70 -12.28 -12.59
C MET A 289 -0.78 -13.66 -13.25
N MET A 290 0.33 -14.39 -13.35
CA MET A 290 0.36 -15.77 -13.85
C MET A 290 -0.52 -16.70 -12.99
N ASN A 291 -0.44 -16.58 -11.67
CA ASN A 291 -1.25 -17.37 -10.75
C ASN A 291 -2.75 -17.04 -10.89
N TRP A 292 -3.11 -15.78 -11.10
CA TRP A 292 -4.50 -15.40 -11.37
C TRP A 292 -5.01 -16.04 -12.67
N ILE A 293 -4.24 -15.98 -13.77
CA ILE A 293 -4.61 -16.60 -15.04
C ILE A 293 -4.81 -18.11 -14.91
N ARG A 294 -3.92 -18.81 -14.18
CA ARG A 294 -4.06 -20.26 -13.93
C ARG A 294 -5.35 -20.57 -13.20
N ARG A 295 -5.66 -19.85 -12.11
CA ARG A 295 -6.91 -20.05 -11.36
C ARG A 295 -8.17 -19.80 -12.21
N GLU A 296 -8.14 -18.82 -13.10
CA GLU A 296 -9.28 -18.56 -13.99
C GLU A 296 -9.45 -19.66 -15.07
N ASN A 297 -8.36 -20.25 -15.53
CA ASN A 297 -8.42 -21.38 -16.48
C ASN A 297 -8.92 -22.67 -15.81
N GLU A 298 -8.62 -22.92 -14.54
CA GLU A 298 -9.09 -24.08 -13.78
C GLU A 298 -10.60 -24.04 -13.46
N LYS A 299 -11.23 -22.86 -13.50
CA LYS A 299 -12.67 -22.68 -13.29
C LYS A 299 -13.52 -22.96 -14.55
N ARG A 300 -12.89 -23.05 -15.71
CA ARG A 300 -13.52 -23.30 -17.02
C ARG A 300 -13.52 -24.76 -17.39
#